data_a4119124cbe05128d3d842b4c3a250fc
#
_entry.id   a4119124cbe05128d3d842b4c3a250fc
#
_cell.length_a   1.000
_cell.length_b   1.000
_cell.length_c   1.000
_cell.angle_alpha   90.00
_cell.angle_beta   90.00
_cell.angle_gamma   90.00
#
_symmetry.space_group_name_H-M   'P 1'
#
loop_
_entity.id
_entity.type
_entity.pdbx_description
1 polymer ?
#
loop_
_entity_poly.entity_id
_entity_poly.type
_entity_poly.pdbx_seq_one_letter_code
_entity_poly.pdbx_strand_id
1 'polypeptide(L)'
;LAVGIGLVASLIQSLGLTMQRRSHVQNQRLPETERQSAWRRPMWIAGFVVFLSANISGTLFQIGTLPVVILAPLGAVSLLYNALLARVMLDAIFSWHMLTGTCLIALGAIMVGYFGAVPHAPLTLAELMELYKRPPFVAIALVYTLVLATILAIAHFTEYQLTWQPLLTLRRRRRTRFGW
;
A
#
# COMPACT_ATOMS: atom_id res chain seq x y z
N LEU A 1 -10.08 -13.09 -20.60
CA LEU A 1 -9.92 -11.72 -21.08
C LEU A 1 -9.95 -10.71 -19.92
N ALA A 2 -10.96 -10.73 -19.04
CA ALA A 2 -11.12 -9.79 -17.92
C ALA A 2 -9.93 -9.78 -16.96
N VAL A 3 -9.41 -10.94 -16.56
CA VAL A 3 -8.21 -11.05 -15.70
C VAL A 3 -6.99 -10.44 -16.41
N GLY A 4 -6.81 -10.66 -17.71
CA GLY A 4 -5.72 -10.06 -18.48
C GLY A 4 -5.78 -8.54 -18.48
N ILE A 5 -6.95 -7.95 -18.64
CA ILE A 5 -7.16 -6.50 -18.55
C ILE A 5 -6.84 -6.01 -17.13
N GLY A 6 -7.26 -6.75 -16.10
CA GLY A 6 -6.93 -6.44 -14.72
C GLY A 6 -5.42 -6.44 -14.42
N LEU A 7 -4.69 -7.39 -14.97
CA LEU A 7 -3.23 -7.47 -14.85
C LEU A 7 -2.54 -6.29 -15.53
N VAL A 8 -2.99 -5.91 -16.73
CA VAL A 8 -2.46 -4.74 -17.45
C VAL A 8 -2.77 -3.45 -16.69
N ALA A 9 -3.98 -3.30 -16.18
CA ALA A 9 -4.35 -2.14 -15.35
C ALA A 9 -3.48 -2.04 -14.09
N SER A 10 -3.22 -3.17 -13.41
CA SER A 10 -2.33 -3.23 -12.24
C SER A 10 -0.88 -2.86 -12.59
N LEU A 11 -0.39 -3.25 -13.76
CA LEU A 11 0.93 -2.86 -14.24
C LEU A 11 1.03 -1.36 -14.47
N ILE A 12 0.04 -0.77 -15.17
CA ILE A 12 0.00 0.67 -15.46
C ILE A 12 -0.12 1.47 -14.15
N GLN A 13 -0.95 1.03 -13.20
CA GLN A 13 -1.07 1.61 -11.87
C GLN A 13 0.26 1.61 -11.12
N SER A 14 0.97 0.49 -11.13
CA SER A 14 2.28 0.33 -10.50
C SER A 14 3.35 1.19 -11.16
N LEU A 15 3.28 1.36 -12.49
CA LEU A 15 4.15 2.27 -13.23
C LEU A 15 3.94 3.73 -12.78
N GLY A 16 2.70 4.17 -12.65
CA GLY A 16 2.36 5.51 -12.16
C GLY A 16 2.94 5.77 -10.77
N LEU A 17 2.77 4.83 -9.84
CA LEU A 17 3.36 4.93 -8.48
C LEU A 17 4.89 4.96 -8.52
N THR A 18 5.51 4.15 -9.35
CA THR A 18 6.98 4.11 -9.45
C THR A 18 7.54 5.40 -10.04
N MET A 19 6.86 6.02 -11.01
CA MET A 19 7.21 7.33 -11.55
C MET A 19 7.14 8.43 -10.48
N GLN A 20 6.10 8.45 -9.66
CA GLN A 20 5.99 9.38 -8.52
C GLN A 20 7.16 9.18 -7.55
N ARG A 21 7.45 7.91 -7.17
CA ARG A 21 8.55 7.58 -6.27
C ARG A 21 9.91 8.01 -6.85
N ARG A 22 10.15 7.75 -8.13
CA ARG A 22 11.38 8.19 -8.82
C ARG A 22 11.54 9.69 -8.78
N SER A 23 10.46 10.45 -9.04
CA SER A 23 10.45 11.90 -8.93
C SER A 23 10.78 12.38 -7.52
N HIS A 24 10.32 11.69 -6.47
CA HIS A 24 10.69 12.02 -5.09
C HIS A 24 12.16 11.74 -4.80
N VAL A 25 12.69 10.60 -5.21
CA VAL A 25 14.10 10.24 -5.02
C VAL A 25 15.02 11.23 -5.74
N GLN A 26 14.69 11.62 -6.97
CA GLN A 26 15.46 12.62 -7.72
C GLN A 26 15.45 13.98 -7.00
N ASN A 27 14.31 14.41 -6.49
CA ASN A 27 14.20 15.67 -5.77
C ASN A 27 14.94 15.67 -4.42
N GLN A 28 15.02 14.50 -3.75
CA GLN A 28 15.80 14.36 -2.51
C GLN A 28 17.32 14.44 -2.72
N ARG A 29 17.79 14.13 -3.93
CA ARG A 29 19.21 14.25 -4.29
C ARG A 29 19.66 15.69 -4.53
N LEU A 30 18.70 16.63 -4.70
CA LEU A 30 18.99 18.06 -4.86
C LEU A 30 19.23 18.71 -3.48
N PRO A 31 20.05 19.79 -3.44
CA PRO A 31 20.19 20.63 -2.24
C PRO A 31 18.83 21.15 -1.77
N GLU A 32 18.69 21.40 -0.48
CA GLU A 32 17.38 21.81 0.10
C GLU A 32 16.80 23.07 -0.54
N THR A 33 17.67 24.00 -0.98
CA THR A 33 17.29 25.25 -1.66
C THR A 33 16.69 25.05 -3.04
N GLU A 34 17.00 23.95 -3.71
CA GLU A 34 16.52 23.64 -5.07
C GLU A 34 15.38 22.63 -5.09
N ARG A 35 14.99 22.10 -3.94
CA ARG A 35 13.89 21.12 -3.85
C ARG A 35 12.57 21.76 -4.22
N GLN A 36 11.89 21.13 -5.18
CA GLN A 36 10.60 21.59 -5.66
C GLN A 36 9.45 20.82 -5.02
N SER A 37 8.32 21.49 -4.84
CA SER A 37 7.07 20.85 -4.44
C SER A 37 6.62 19.80 -5.46
N ALA A 38 5.91 18.76 -5.01
CA ALA A 38 5.43 17.65 -5.86
C ALA A 38 4.66 18.16 -7.09
N TRP A 39 3.79 19.13 -6.90
CA TRP A 39 2.94 19.71 -7.95
C TRP A 39 3.68 20.51 -9.02
N ARG A 40 4.92 20.87 -8.82
CA ARG A 40 5.76 21.57 -9.81
C ARG A 40 6.63 20.62 -10.64
N ARG A 41 6.62 19.34 -10.33
CA ARG A 41 7.46 18.33 -11.00
C ARG A 41 6.65 17.57 -12.04
N PRO A 42 6.93 17.74 -13.34
CA PRO A 42 6.14 17.16 -14.41
C PRO A 42 6.11 15.63 -14.36
N MET A 43 7.22 15.02 -13.98
CA MET A 43 7.30 13.56 -13.83
C MET A 43 6.40 13.03 -12.70
N TRP A 44 6.23 13.78 -11.61
CA TRP A 44 5.33 13.41 -10.53
C TRP A 44 3.87 13.53 -10.99
N ILE A 45 3.53 14.64 -11.67
CA ILE A 45 2.18 14.86 -12.20
C ILE A 45 1.81 13.78 -13.23
N ALA A 46 2.72 13.47 -14.17
CA ALA A 46 2.50 12.41 -15.15
C ALA A 46 2.25 11.06 -14.47
N GLY A 47 3.08 10.69 -13.48
CA GLY A 47 2.89 9.48 -12.69
C GLY A 47 1.57 9.47 -11.92
N PHE A 48 1.14 10.61 -11.38
CA PHE A 48 -0.13 10.75 -10.69
C PHE A 48 -1.34 10.58 -11.63
N VAL A 49 -1.30 11.19 -12.80
CA VAL A 49 -2.36 11.05 -13.81
C VAL A 49 -2.46 9.61 -14.30
N VAL A 50 -1.32 8.96 -14.60
CA VAL A 50 -1.28 7.54 -15.01
C VAL A 50 -1.83 6.64 -13.89
N PHE A 51 -1.43 6.86 -12.64
CA PHE A 51 -1.94 6.12 -11.49
C PHE A 51 -3.45 6.29 -11.34
N LEU A 52 -3.94 7.52 -11.37
CA LEU A 52 -5.35 7.83 -11.14
C LEU A 52 -6.24 7.28 -12.26
N SER A 53 -5.84 7.45 -13.52
CA SER A 53 -6.59 6.93 -14.67
C SER A 53 -6.65 5.40 -14.67
N ALA A 54 -5.53 4.73 -14.39
CA ALA A 54 -5.49 3.27 -14.29
C ALA A 54 -6.30 2.75 -13.10
N ASN A 55 -6.29 3.48 -11.98
CA ASN A 55 -7.07 3.12 -10.79
C ASN A 55 -8.57 3.22 -11.06
N ILE A 56 -9.03 4.35 -11.59
CA ILE A 56 -10.46 4.57 -11.87
C ILE A 56 -10.95 3.57 -12.92
N SER A 57 -10.31 3.52 -14.10
CA SER A 57 -10.76 2.65 -15.20
C SER A 57 -10.61 1.17 -14.86
N GLY A 58 -9.48 0.78 -14.21
CA GLY A 58 -9.23 -0.58 -13.78
C GLY A 58 -10.22 -1.06 -12.73
N THR A 59 -10.49 -0.24 -11.70
CA THR A 59 -11.42 -0.58 -10.63
C THR A 59 -12.86 -0.70 -11.14
N LEU A 60 -13.32 0.27 -11.94
CA LEU A 60 -14.67 0.23 -12.53
C LEU A 60 -14.87 -1.03 -13.41
N PHE A 61 -13.88 -1.35 -14.23
CA PHE A 61 -13.92 -2.53 -15.08
C PHE A 61 -13.89 -3.81 -14.25
N GLN A 62 -13.03 -3.91 -13.23
CA GLN A 62 -12.88 -5.08 -12.39
C GLN A 62 -14.14 -5.37 -11.56
N ILE A 63 -14.73 -4.33 -10.93
CA ILE A 63 -15.96 -4.50 -10.14
C ILE A 63 -17.12 -4.95 -11.03
N GLY A 64 -17.21 -4.45 -12.26
CA GLY A 64 -18.29 -4.82 -13.18
C GLY A 64 -18.15 -6.18 -13.85
N THR A 65 -16.93 -6.76 -13.87
CA THR A 65 -16.66 -7.98 -14.68
C THR A 65 -16.08 -9.15 -13.91
N LEU A 66 -15.50 -8.91 -12.73
CA LEU A 66 -14.81 -9.94 -11.95
C LEU A 66 -15.49 -10.17 -10.59
N PRO A 67 -15.58 -11.42 -10.13
CA PRO A 67 -15.98 -11.73 -8.76
C PRO A 67 -15.02 -11.05 -7.77
N VAL A 68 -15.57 -10.53 -6.66
CA VAL A 68 -14.81 -9.83 -5.61
C VAL A 68 -13.63 -10.66 -5.08
N VAL A 69 -13.77 -11.99 -5.06
CA VAL A 69 -12.72 -12.93 -4.62
C VAL A 69 -11.46 -12.85 -5.50
N ILE A 70 -11.61 -12.55 -6.79
CA ILE A 70 -10.47 -12.43 -7.73
C ILE A 70 -9.80 -11.05 -7.61
N LEU A 71 -10.50 -10.03 -7.10
CA LEU A 71 -9.95 -8.69 -6.93
C LEU A 71 -8.77 -8.66 -5.93
N ALA A 72 -8.85 -9.44 -4.87
CA ALA A 72 -7.79 -9.50 -3.86
C ALA A 72 -6.45 -10.03 -4.42
N PRO A 73 -6.40 -11.16 -5.14
CA PRO A 73 -5.20 -11.61 -5.84
C PRO A 73 -4.67 -10.59 -6.85
N LEU A 74 -5.53 -9.91 -7.61
CA LEU A 74 -5.13 -8.87 -8.55
C LEU A 74 -4.47 -7.67 -7.84
N GLY A 75 -5.00 -7.28 -6.68
CA GLY A 75 -4.37 -6.27 -5.82
C GLY A 75 -2.98 -6.69 -5.34
N ALA A 76 -2.78 -7.96 -4.99
CA ALA A 76 -1.48 -8.48 -4.59
C ALA A 76 -0.46 -8.47 -5.76
N VAL A 77 -0.90 -8.71 -6.99
CA VAL A 77 -0.05 -8.63 -8.18
C VAL A 77 0.46 -7.20 -8.40
N SER A 78 -0.31 -6.17 -8.08
CA SER A 78 0.17 -4.78 -8.18
C SER A 78 1.36 -4.50 -7.27
N LEU A 79 1.42 -5.13 -6.09
CA LEU A 79 2.58 -5.05 -5.19
C LEU A 79 3.81 -5.72 -5.79
N LEU A 80 3.64 -6.85 -6.49
CA LEU A 80 4.72 -7.53 -7.20
C LEU A 80 5.27 -6.65 -8.34
N TYR A 81 4.39 -6.03 -9.13
CA TYR A 81 4.79 -5.08 -10.16
C TYR A 81 5.51 -3.86 -9.58
N ASN A 82 5.05 -3.32 -8.44
CA ASN A 82 5.72 -2.23 -7.75
C ASN A 82 7.15 -2.60 -7.32
N ALA A 83 7.35 -3.81 -6.79
CA ALA A 83 8.66 -4.29 -6.40
C ALA A 83 9.59 -4.44 -7.61
N LEU A 84 9.09 -5.01 -8.71
CA LEU A 84 9.85 -5.19 -9.94
C LEU A 84 10.22 -3.86 -10.60
N LEU A 85 9.26 -2.95 -10.73
CA LEU A 85 9.47 -1.62 -11.31
C LEU A 85 10.40 -0.76 -10.43
N ALA A 86 10.32 -0.89 -9.12
CA ALA A 86 11.24 -0.21 -8.22
C ALA A 86 12.70 -0.66 -8.44
N ARG A 87 12.92 -1.94 -8.71
CA ARG A 87 14.25 -2.46 -9.06
C ARG A 87 14.75 -1.86 -10.39
N VAL A 88 13.90 -1.87 -11.41
CA VAL A 88 14.29 -1.45 -12.78
C VAL A 88 14.44 0.07 -12.89
N MET A 89 13.55 0.83 -12.26
CA MET A 89 13.48 2.29 -12.42
C MET A 89 14.24 3.09 -11.35
N LEU A 90 14.45 2.52 -10.17
CA LEU A 90 15.09 3.20 -9.04
C LEU A 90 16.44 2.60 -8.65
N ASP A 91 16.92 1.58 -9.37
CA ASP A 91 18.14 0.83 -9.02
C ASP A 91 18.11 0.35 -7.55
N ALA A 92 16.92 0.00 -7.06
CA ALA A 92 16.74 -0.41 -5.69
C ALA A 92 17.47 -1.75 -5.43
N ILE A 93 18.26 -1.78 -4.37
CA ILE A 93 18.94 -3.01 -3.95
C ILE A 93 17.88 -3.98 -3.42
N PHE A 94 17.77 -5.14 -4.05
CA PHE A 94 16.86 -6.19 -3.62
C PHE A 94 17.46 -6.91 -2.41
N SER A 95 17.00 -6.58 -1.24
CA SER A 95 17.33 -7.33 -0.02
C SER A 95 16.64 -8.70 -0.02
N TRP A 96 17.27 -9.71 0.60
CA TRP A 96 16.67 -11.03 0.82
C TRP A 96 15.27 -10.93 1.49
N HIS A 97 15.11 -10.03 2.45
CA HIS A 97 13.82 -9.77 3.11
C HIS A 97 12.75 -9.27 2.14
N MET A 98 13.12 -8.45 1.18
CA MET A 98 12.20 -7.98 0.14
C MET A 98 11.78 -9.11 -0.79
N LEU A 99 12.70 -9.99 -1.16
CA LEU A 99 12.44 -11.15 -2.01
C LEU A 99 11.50 -12.13 -1.31
N THR A 100 11.78 -12.48 -0.06
CA THR A 100 10.94 -13.39 0.74
C THR A 100 9.54 -12.83 0.95
N GLY A 101 9.41 -11.53 1.25
CA GLY A 101 8.11 -10.86 1.37
C GLY A 101 7.31 -10.89 0.06
N THR A 102 7.98 -10.63 -1.06
CA THR A 102 7.33 -10.67 -2.39
C THR A 102 6.88 -12.09 -2.75
N CYS A 103 7.69 -13.11 -2.48
CA CYS A 103 7.32 -14.52 -2.69
C CYS A 103 6.14 -14.93 -1.80
N LEU A 104 6.12 -14.47 -0.55
CA LEU A 104 5.02 -14.76 0.38
C LEU A 104 3.71 -14.12 -0.09
N ILE A 105 3.74 -12.89 -0.58
CA ILE A 105 2.58 -12.20 -1.17
C ILE A 105 2.09 -12.95 -2.41
N ALA A 106 3.00 -13.35 -3.31
CA ALA A 106 2.64 -14.09 -4.51
C ALA A 106 2.00 -15.44 -4.16
N LEU A 107 2.57 -16.17 -3.20
CA LEU A 107 2.01 -17.44 -2.71
C LEU A 107 0.62 -17.24 -2.10
N GLY A 108 0.44 -16.23 -1.26
CA GLY A 108 -0.87 -15.88 -0.68
C GLY A 108 -1.90 -15.52 -1.74
N ALA A 109 -1.53 -14.77 -2.77
CA ALA A 109 -2.41 -14.44 -3.89
C ALA A 109 -2.85 -15.68 -4.67
N ILE A 110 -1.94 -16.62 -4.93
CA ILE A 110 -2.24 -17.89 -5.59
C ILE A 110 -3.22 -18.72 -4.72
N MET A 111 -2.96 -18.82 -3.43
CA MET A 111 -3.83 -19.55 -2.50
C MET A 111 -5.25 -18.95 -2.46
N VAL A 112 -5.36 -17.61 -2.36
CA VAL A 112 -6.67 -16.94 -2.39
C VAL A 112 -7.36 -17.15 -3.73
N GLY A 113 -6.63 -17.07 -4.85
CA GLY A 113 -7.20 -17.32 -6.18
C GLY A 113 -7.71 -18.75 -6.36
N TYR A 114 -7.01 -19.74 -5.79
CA TYR A 114 -7.36 -21.15 -5.92
C TYR A 114 -8.47 -21.58 -4.96
N PHE A 115 -8.37 -21.22 -3.68
CA PHE A 115 -9.31 -21.65 -2.65
C PHE A 115 -10.48 -20.68 -2.44
N GLY A 116 -10.32 -19.41 -2.82
CA GLY A 116 -11.34 -18.37 -2.63
C GLY A 116 -12.40 -18.31 -3.72
N ALA A 117 -12.25 -19.05 -4.82
CA ALA A 117 -13.21 -19.10 -5.93
C ALA A 117 -14.46 -19.90 -5.55
N VAL A 118 -15.25 -19.41 -4.60
CA VAL A 118 -16.55 -19.98 -4.25
C VAL A 118 -17.62 -19.35 -5.14
N PRO A 119 -18.43 -20.14 -5.87
CA PRO A 119 -19.54 -19.61 -6.65
C PRO A 119 -20.55 -18.95 -5.70
N HIS A 120 -20.71 -17.65 -5.81
CA HIS A 120 -21.66 -16.88 -5.02
C HIS A 120 -22.94 -16.68 -5.83
N ALA A 121 -24.07 -17.15 -5.32
CA ALA A 121 -25.37 -16.66 -5.76
C ALA A 121 -25.52 -15.18 -5.33
N PRO A 122 -26.20 -14.35 -6.11
CA PRO A 122 -26.46 -12.97 -5.70
C PRO A 122 -27.25 -12.98 -4.39
N LEU A 123 -26.63 -12.47 -3.33
CA LEU A 123 -27.22 -12.39 -2.00
C LEU A 123 -28.18 -11.20 -1.94
N THR A 124 -29.32 -11.40 -1.33
CA THR A 124 -30.24 -10.31 -0.97
C THR A 124 -29.68 -9.51 0.21
N LEU A 125 -30.10 -8.25 0.35
CA LEU A 125 -29.64 -7.39 1.44
C LEU A 125 -29.91 -8.00 2.83
N ALA A 126 -31.04 -8.70 2.98
CA ALA A 126 -31.43 -9.38 4.23
C ALA A 126 -30.48 -10.51 4.58
N GLU A 127 -30.11 -11.35 3.61
CA GLU A 127 -29.15 -12.46 3.78
C GLU A 127 -27.75 -11.93 4.11
N LEU A 128 -27.34 -10.83 3.48
CA LEU A 128 -26.08 -10.18 3.76
C LEU A 128 -26.02 -9.68 5.22
N MET A 129 -27.09 -9.05 5.70
CA MET A 129 -27.17 -8.58 7.09
C MET A 129 -27.15 -9.72 8.10
N GLU A 130 -27.74 -10.86 7.76
CA GLU A 130 -27.68 -12.08 8.59
C GLU A 130 -26.26 -12.67 8.64
N LEU A 131 -25.55 -12.67 7.51
CA LEU A 131 -24.14 -13.10 7.44
C LEU A 131 -23.24 -12.27 8.35
N TYR A 132 -23.43 -10.95 8.37
CA TYR A 132 -22.66 -10.04 9.25
C TYR A 132 -22.90 -10.29 10.75
N LYS A 133 -24.05 -10.81 11.12
CA LYS A 133 -24.40 -11.14 12.52
C LYS A 133 -23.86 -12.49 12.97
N ARG A 134 -23.37 -13.33 12.07
CA ARG A 134 -22.87 -14.67 12.44
C ARG A 134 -21.66 -14.57 13.36
N PRO A 135 -21.60 -15.38 14.44
CA PRO A 135 -20.51 -15.34 15.41
C PRO A 135 -19.10 -15.48 14.81
N PRO A 136 -18.87 -16.35 13.79
CA PRO A 136 -17.54 -16.45 13.17
C PRO A 136 -17.09 -15.15 12.50
N PHE A 137 -18.01 -14.44 11.83
CA PHE A 137 -17.70 -13.18 11.18
C PHE A 137 -17.33 -12.10 12.21
N VAL A 138 -18.14 -11.99 13.26
CA VAL A 138 -17.90 -11.03 14.36
C VAL A 138 -16.57 -11.30 15.05
N ALA A 139 -16.26 -12.60 15.31
CA ALA A 139 -14.98 -12.99 15.91
C ALA A 139 -13.78 -12.59 15.03
N ILE A 140 -13.82 -12.89 13.74
CA ILE A 140 -12.75 -12.52 12.79
C ILE A 140 -12.61 -10.99 12.70
N ALA A 141 -13.73 -10.28 12.60
CA ALA A 141 -13.74 -8.80 12.53
C ALA A 141 -13.13 -8.18 13.80
N LEU A 142 -13.46 -8.71 14.98
CA LEU A 142 -12.89 -8.27 16.26
C LEU A 142 -11.39 -8.52 16.33
N VAL A 143 -10.93 -9.72 15.96
CA VAL A 143 -9.50 -10.06 15.94
C VAL A 143 -8.76 -9.13 14.97
N TYR A 144 -9.29 -8.90 13.77
CA TYR A 144 -8.67 -8.02 12.80
C TYR A 144 -8.58 -6.58 13.29
N THR A 145 -9.66 -6.07 13.89
CA THR A 145 -9.70 -4.73 14.49
C THR A 145 -8.70 -4.58 15.63
N LEU A 146 -8.59 -5.59 16.49
CA LEU A 146 -7.63 -5.61 17.60
C LEU A 146 -6.18 -5.59 17.10
N VAL A 147 -5.86 -6.41 16.10
CA VAL A 147 -4.51 -6.46 15.50
C VAL A 147 -4.19 -5.09 14.86
N LEU A 148 -5.12 -4.53 14.10
CA LEU A 148 -4.93 -3.22 13.47
C LEU A 148 -4.74 -2.11 14.51
N ALA A 149 -5.58 -2.08 15.56
CA ALA A 149 -5.47 -1.12 16.65
C ALA A 149 -4.13 -1.24 17.39
N THR A 150 -3.65 -2.46 17.60
CA THR A 150 -2.35 -2.71 18.24
C THR A 150 -1.19 -2.21 17.38
N ILE A 151 -1.21 -2.47 16.08
CA ILE A 151 -0.20 -1.98 15.14
C ILE A 151 -0.19 -0.44 15.11
N LEU A 152 -1.36 0.19 15.03
CA LEU A 152 -1.49 1.64 15.03
C LEU A 152 -1.01 2.25 16.36
N ALA A 153 -1.34 1.63 17.49
CA ALA A 153 -0.88 2.07 18.81
C ALA A 153 0.64 2.00 18.93
N ILE A 154 1.26 0.91 18.48
CA ILE A 154 2.72 0.75 18.46
C ILE A 154 3.36 1.79 17.55
N ALA A 155 2.83 1.98 16.34
CA ALA A 155 3.33 2.97 15.38
C ALA A 155 3.24 4.39 15.97
N HIS A 156 2.11 4.75 16.53
CA HIS A 156 1.92 6.06 17.17
C HIS A 156 2.83 6.27 18.37
N PHE A 157 2.99 5.23 19.20
CA PHE A 157 3.88 5.31 20.37
C PHE A 157 5.35 5.47 19.98
N THR A 158 5.81 4.74 18.96
CA THR A 158 7.17 4.87 18.45
C THR A 158 7.43 6.24 17.81
N GLU A 159 6.47 6.75 17.05
CA GLU A 159 6.55 8.10 16.47
C GLU A 159 6.58 9.19 17.54
N TYR A 160 5.76 9.06 18.57
CA TYR A 160 5.75 9.96 19.73
C TYR A 160 7.11 9.96 20.44
N GLN A 161 7.69 8.80 20.71
CA GLN A 161 9.01 8.69 21.34
C GLN A 161 10.11 9.33 20.48
N LEU A 162 10.10 9.09 19.18
CA LEU A 162 11.09 9.66 18.24
C LEU A 162 10.99 11.19 18.13
N THR A 163 9.80 11.74 18.21
CA THR A 163 9.56 13.20 18.09
C THR A 163 9.95 13.94 19.36
N TRP A 164 9.71 13.37 20.53
CA TRP A 164 9.95 14.05 21.83
C TRP A 164 11.34 13.84 22.40
N GLN A 165 12.02 12.75 22.10
CA GLN A 165 13.38 12.46 22.62
C GLN A 165 14.42 13.54 22.24
N PRO A 166 14.53 13.98 20.98
CA PRO A 166 15.51 15.00 20.62
C PRO A 166 15.22 16.36 21.28
N LEU A 167 13.96 16.72 21.52
CA LEU A 167 13.58 17.94 22.21
C LEU A 167 13.98 17.94 23.69
N LEU A 168 13.83 16.80 24.35
CA LEU A 168 14.23 16.64 25.75
C LEU A 168 15.76 16.67 25.91
N THR A 169 16.51 16.09 25.00
CA THR A 169 17.99 16.12 25.02
C THR A 169 18.53 17.52 24.75
N LEU A 170 17.91 18.28 23.84
CA LEU A 170 18.27 19.68 23.59
C LEU A 170 17.94 20.58 24.78
N ARG A 171 16.80 20.35 25.44
CA ARG A 171 16.39 21.07 26.65
C ARG A 171 17.35 20.79 27.82
N ARG A 172 17.80 19.54 27.97
CA ARG A 172 18.76 19.12 28.97
C ARG A 172 20.14 19.76 28.73
N ARG A 173 20.62 19.79 27.47
CA ARG A 173 21.88 20.45 27.09
C ARG A 173 21.84 21.95 27.33
N ARG A 174 20.70 22.61 27.11
CA ARG A 174 20.55 24.05 27.42
C ARG A 174 20.62 24.31 28.91
N ARG A 175 20.03 23.45 29.75
CA ARG A 175 20.03 23.61 31.22
C ARG A 175 21.41 23.42 31.84
N THR A 176 22.24 22.53 31.28
CA THR A 176 23.64 22.33 31.74
C THR A 176 24.60 23.40 31.23
N ARG A 177 24.24 24.18 30.21
CA ARG A 177 25.09 25.28 29.70
C ARG A 177 24.84 26.61 30.37
N PHE A 178 23.76 26.74 31.14
CA PHE A 178 23.40 27.96 31.92
C PHE A 178 23.27 27.68 33.41
N GLY A 179 23.79 26.58 33.92
CA GLY A 179 23.84 26.26 35.32
C GLY A 179 25.14 26.85 35.91
N TRP A 180 25.04 28.03 36.46
CA TRP A 180 25.88 28.55 37.52
C TRP A 180 25.28 28.10 38.86
#